data_4a6119ba509af5c6b71f4daf0d482b58
#
_entry.id   4a6119ba509af5c6b71f4daf0d482b58
#
_cell.length_a   1.000
_cell.length_b   1.000
_cell.length_c   1.000
_cell.angle_alpha   90.00
_cell.angle_beta   90.00
_cell.angle_gamma   90.00
#
_symmetry.space_group_name_H-M   'P 1'
#
loop_
_entity.id
_entity.type
_entity.pdbx_description
1 polymer ?
#
loop_
_entity_poly.entity_id
_entity_poly.type
_entity_poly.pdbx_seq_one_letter_code
_entity_poly.pdbx_strand_id
1 'polypeptide(L)'
;MRYVELFAGAGGMSRGLEAAGLTPMAHCEIAEHARAVLRYRWPTTPLYGDVLALDGRSFQGAAIVSGGSPCQELSVAGKRAGLEGVRSGLFYEQVRIWRESNATYCVWENVYGALSSNRGADFAAVLSALVGSPVVVPGDGWERAGVAAGSTGVAAWRVLDLQYFGWPQRRRRVFVVAARAGGVDPAEVLDVGPTGCEHTAARPAPAGDWWDGSGIVPALDHSGIVKQQTMPEKQRLWAVRAATWREVVFAPGDEEPCERCGAEYAECCCPGPTQEFEYRTNADGDLEAFVPWLRRLTPRECERLMSWPDEWTRFGLKENGTLFDVPDTARFRLCGNGVASACVEWFARRLVALETGGSV
;
A
#
# COMPACT_ATOMS: atom_id res chain seq x y z
N MET A 1 6.66 -10.95 17.93
CA MET A 1 7.70 -10.02 17.43
C MET A 1 7.16 -8.59 17.45
N ARG A 2 8.01 -7.58 17.75
CA ARG A 2 7.61 -6.15 17.73
C ARG A 2 8.19 -5.44 16.52
N TYR A 3 7.51 -4.40 16.04
CA TYR A 3 7.97 -3.62 14.88
C TYR A 3 7.84 -2.11 15.11
N VAL A 4 8.63 -1.36 14.35
CA VAL A 4 8.51 0.10 14.19
C VAL A 4 8.16 0.37 12.74
N GLU A 5 7.11 1.16 12.48
CA GLU A 5 6.72 1.57 11.13
C GLU A 5 7.05 3.05 10.92
N LEU A 6 7.87 3.32 9.93
CA LEU A 6 8.24 4.67 9.47
C LEU A 6 7.46 5.00 8.20
N PHE A 7 7.15 6.28 7.99
CA PHE A 7 6.32 6.73 6.85
C PHE A 7 4.98 6.00 6.82
N ALA A 8 4.37 5.83 7.99
CA ALA A 8 3.31 4.88 8.24
C ALA A 8 2.01 5.16 7.47
N GLY A 9 1.82 6.38 6.93
CA GLY A 9 0.59 6.73 6.27
C GLY A 9 -0.64 6.47 7.15
N ALA A 10 -1.63 5.78 6.64
CA ALA A 10 -2.79 5.34 7.41
C ALA A 10 -2.59 3.97 8.10
N GLY A 11 -1.37 3.48 8.22
CA GLY A 11 -1.05 2.22 8.89
C GLY A 11 -1.36 0.96 8.06
N GLY A 12 -1.27 1.07 6.73
CA GLY A 12 -1.53 -0.08 5.85
C GLY A 12 -0.54 -1.22 6.05
N MET A 13 0.73 -0.91 6.30
CA MET A 13 1.75 -1.92 6.60
C MET A 13 1.54 -2.50 7.99
N SER A 14 1.29 -1.66 9.01
CA SER A 14 0.93 -2.10 10.36
C SER A 14 -0.23 -3.07 10.36
N ARG A 15 -1.30 -2.77 9.61
CA ARG A 15 -2.45 -3.65 9.48
C ARG A 15 -2.07 -5.07 9.02
N GLY A 16 -1.18 -5.17 8.03
CA GLY A 16 -0.70 -6.48 7.53
C GLY A 16 0.22 -7.20 8.53
N LEU A 17 1.11 -6.46 9.20
CA LEU A 17 1.98 -7.00 10.23
C LEU A 17 1.18 -7.53 11.43
N GLU A 18 0.18 -6.78 11.90
CA GLU A 18 -0.69 -7.21 13.01
C GLU A 18 -1.54 -8.43 12.63
N ALA A 19 -2.04 -8.52 11.40
CA ALA A 19 -2.76 -9.69 10.92
C ALA A 19 -1.88 -10.97 10.92
N ALA A 20 -0.56 -10.80 10.90
CA ALA A 20 0.41 -11.89 11.09
C ALA A 20 0.82 -12.10 12.57
N GLY A 21 0.22 -11.39 13.51
CA GLY A 21 0.49 -11.54 14.95
C GLY A 21 1.66 -10.72 15.48
N LEU A 22 2.15 -9.73 14.74
CA LEU A 22 3.16 -8.81 15.22
C LEU A 22 2.52 -7.63 15.97
N THR A 23 3.29 -6.96 16.84
CA THR A 23 2.80 -5.87 17.69
C THR A 23 3.55 -4.58 17.39
N PRO A 24 2.87 -3.45 17.18
CA PRO A 24 3.51 -2.16 16.96
C PRO A 24 4.23 -1.68 18.23
N MET A 25 5.44 -1.18 18.05
CA MET A 25 6.23 -0.52 19.09
C MET A 25 6.15 0.99 18.94
N ALA A 26 6.13 1.48 17.70
CA ALA A 26 6.00 2.89 17.38
C ALA A 26 5.60 3.08 15.92
N HIS A 27 4.94 4.21 15.65
CA HIS A 27 4.71 4.74 14.30
C HIS A 27 5.40 6.10 14.13
N CYS A 28 5.89 6.38 12.92
CA CYS A 28 6.38 7.69 12.54
C CYS A 28 5.71 8.13 11.24
N GLU A 29 5.06 9.30 11.26
CA GLU A 29 4.35 9.86 10.11
C GLU A 29 4.27 11.38 10.24
N ILE A 30 4.61 12.11 9.18
CA ILE A 30 4.64 13.57 9.20
C ILE A 30 3.29 14.20 8.84
N ALA A 31 2.49 13.52 8.00
CA ALA A 31 1.21 14.06 7.50
C ALA A 31 0.14 14.05 8.61
N GLU A 32 -0.47 15.19 8.87
CA GLU A 32 -1.41 15.40 9.98
C GLU A 32 -2.62 14.47 9.93
N HIS A 33 -3.30 14.32 8.77
CA HIS A 33 -4.46 13.43 8.65
C HIS A 33 -4.09 11.96 8.83
N ALA A 34 -2.91 11.54 8.36
CA ALA A 34 -2.40 10.20 8.58
C ALA A 34 -2.14 9.95 10.07
N ARG A 35 -1.46 10.90 10.74
CA ARG A 35 -1.24 10.84 12.19
C ARG A 35 -2.55 10.77 12.97
N ALA A 36 -3.57 11.51 12.54
CA ALA A 36 -4.87 11.47 13.19
C ALA A 36 -5.55 10.09 13.08
N VAL A 37 -5.46 9.44 11.91
CA VAL A 37 -5.93 8.05 11.72
C VAL A 37 -5.11 7.09 12.58
N LEU A 38 -3.79 7.22 12.61
CA LEU A 38 -2.92 6.38 13.44
C LEU A 38 -3.25 6.51 14.92
N ARG A 39 -3.47 7.73 15.47
CA ARG A 39 -3.91 7.92 16.85
C ARG A 39 -5.26 7.26 17.14
N TYR A 40 -6.17 7.29 16.20
CA TYR A 40 -7.47 6.65 16.35
C TYR A 40 -7.36 5.12 16.35
N ARG A 41 -6.56 4.55 15.43
CA ARG A 41 -6.40 3.09 15.27
C ARG A 41 -5.50 2.47 16.35
N TRP A 42 -4.46 3.18 16.76
CA TRP A 42 -3.48 2.73 17.75
C TRP A 42 -3.29 3.76 18.86
N PRO A 43 -4.31 3.99 19.71
CA PRO A 43 -4.28 5.08 20.71
C PRO A 43 -3.20 4.91 21.78
N THR A 44 -2.68 3.71 21.97
CA THR A 44 -1.64 3.40 22.97
C THR A 44 -0.24 3.26 22.37
N THR A 45 -0.12 3.24 21.03
CA THR A 45 1.19 3.13 20.37
C THR A 45 1.82 4.50 20.23
N PRO A 46 3.09 4.69 20.65
CA PRO A 46 3.83 5.93 20.43
C PRO A 46 3.82 6.37 18.96
N LEU A 47 3.49 7.64 18.72
CA LEU A 47 3.40 8.24 17.40
C LEU A 47 4.31 9.45 17.30
N TYR A 48 5.27 9.37 16.40
CA TYR A 48 6.26 10.42 16.12
C TYR A 48 5.93 11.16 14.82
N GLY A 49 6.37 12.41 14.68
CA GLY A 49 6.09 13.23 13.50
C GLY A 49 7.21 13.15 12.46
N ASP A 50 8.43 13.49 12.84
CA ASP A 50 9.55 13.62 11.92
C ASP A 50 10.58 12.51 12.15
N VAL A 51 10.86 11.76 11.08
CA VAL A 51 11.85 10.66 11.10
C VAL A 51 13.28 11.17 11.37
N LEU A 52 13.57 12.40 10.97
CA LEU A 52 14.88 13.03 11.21
C LEU A 52 15.16 13.26 12.71
N ALA A 53 14.10 13.45 13.50
CA ALA A 53 14.21 13.67 14.94
C ALA A 53 14.26 12.38 15.76
N LEU A 54 14.10 11.21 15.12
CA LEU A 54 14.09 9.94 15.85
C LEU A 54 15.50 9.47 16.21
N ASP A 55 15.64 9.02 17.46
CA ASP A 55 16.75 8.22 17.91
C ASP A 55 16.38 6.73 17.84
N GLY A 56 16.97 6.00 16.89
CA GLY A 56 16.68 4.57 16.68
C GLY A 56 17.02 3.70 17.89
N ARG A 57 17.92 4.15 18.78
CA ARG A 57 18.27 3.44 20.03
C ARG A 57 17.08 3.33 20.99
N SER A 58 16.11 4.22 20.88
CA SER A 58 14.86 4.15 21.64
C SER A 58 14.00 2.94 21.26
N PHE A 59 14.29 2.29 20.14
CA PHE A 59 13.53 1.14 19.62
C PHE A 59 14.25 -0.20 19.79
N GLN A 60 15.17 -0.30 20.72
CA GLN A 60 15.81 -1.58 21.03
C GLN A 60 14.77 -2.61 21.45
N GLY A 61 14.91 -3.83 20.91
CA GLY A 61 13.93 -4.92 21.07
C GLY A 61 12.82 -4.91 20.02
N ALA A 62 12.83 -3.99 19.06
CA ALA A 62 12.11 -4.18 17.81
C ALA A 62 12.77 -5.30 16.99
N ALA A 63 11.98 -6.19 16.44
CA ALA A 63 12.47 -7.20 15.50
C ALA A 63 12.52 -6.65 14.07
N ILE A 64 11.61 -5.75 13.74
CA ILE A 64 11.45 -5.20 12.39
C ILE A 64 11.43 -3.67 12.45
N VAL A 65 12.16 -3.02 11.53
CA VAL A 65 11.93 -1.63 11.12
C VAL A 65 11.37 -1.64 9.71
N SER A 66 10.15 -1.17 9.55
CA SER A 66 9.43 -1.18 8.28
C SER A 66 9.13 0.23 7.81
N GLY A 67 8.96 0.42 6.49
CA GLY A 67 8.54 1.71 5.94
C GLY A 67 8.53 1.75 4.42
N GLY A 68 7.77 2.71 3.88
CA GLY A 68 7.74 3.05 2.46
C GLY A 68 8.19 4.50 2.28
N SER A 69 9.49 4.74 2.17
CA SER A 69 10.02 6.10 1.99
C SER A 69 9.55 6.72 0.66
N PRO A 70 9.30 8.05 0.60
CA PRO A 70 8.91 8.73 -0.63
C PRO A 70 9.91 8.49 -1.77
N CYS A 71 9.39 8.12 -2.95
CA CYS A 71 10.19 7.75 -4.12
C CYS A 71 11.00 8.92 -4.72
N GLN A 72 10.53 10.16 -4.52
CA GLN A 72 11.11 11.36 -5.16
C GLN A 72 12.50 11.72 -4.64
N GLU A 73 12.93 11.19 -3.51
CA GLU A 73 14.19 11.55 -2.84
C GLU A 73 15.33 10.57 -3.12
N LEU A 74 15.06 9.40 -3.70
CA LEU A 74 16.13 8.47 -4.09
C LEU A 74 17.03 9.07 -5.18
N SER A 75 16.47 9.85 -6.13
CA SER A 75 17.17 10.45 -7.24
C SER A 75 17.99 11.72 -6.88
N VAL A 76 17.68 12.40 -5.80
CA VAL A 76 18.37 13.63 -5.38
C VAL A 76 19.72 13.32 -4.72
N ALA A 77 19.84 12.18 -4.05
CA ALA A 77 21.07 11.76 -3.40
C ALA A 77 22.23 11.49 -4.38
N GLY A 78 21.91 11.09 -5.64
CA GLY A 78 22.92 10.78 -6.67
C GLY A 78 23.54 11.98 -7.38
N LYS A 79 22.89 13.14 -7.40
CA LYS A 79 23.32 14.29 -8.22
C LYS A 79 24.12 15.39 -7.49
N ARG A 80 24.18 15.39 -6.17
CA ARG A 80 24.79 16.49 -5.39
C ARG A 80 25.96 16.15 -4.48
N ALA A 81 26.37 14.90 -4.39
CA ALA A 81 27.43 14.50 -3.48
C ALA A 81 28.64 13.97 -4.21
N GLY A 82 29.69 14.78 -4.32
CA GLY A 82 31.05 14.27 -4.35
C GLY A 82 31.29 13.40 -3.10
N LEU A 83 32.37 12.62 -3.08
CA LEU A 83 32.74 11.56 -2.14
C LEU A 83 32.51 11.82 -0.61
N GLU A 84 32.06 13.02 -0.20
CA GLU A 84 31.79 13.40 1.19
C GLU A 84 30.39 14.02 1.43
N GLY A 85 29.52 14.04 0.41
CA GLY A 85 28.19 14.66 0.50
C GLY A 85 27.17 13.78 1.23
N VAL A 86 26.62 14.33 2.27
CA VAL A 86 25.54 13.82 3.13
C VAL A 86 24.53 12.98 2.34
N ARG A 87 24.39 11.72 2.71
CA ARG A 87 23.34 10.79 2.23
C ARG A 87 21.97 11.28 2.72
N SER A 88 21.44 12.33 2.07
CA SER A 88 20.23 13.04 2.46
C SER A 88 19.01 12.51 1.72
N GLY A 89 18.59 11.29 2.00
CA GLY A 89 17.32 10.76 1.53
C GLY A 89 16.61 10.09 2.68
N LEU A 90 15.29 10.25 2.79
CA LEU A 90 14.48 9.68 3.87
C LEU A 90 14.62 8.14 3.98
N PHE A 91 14.94 7.46 2.89
CA PHE A 91 15.29 6.03 2.93
C PHE A 91 16.51 5.77 3.83
N TYR A 92 17.54 6.62 3.78
CA TYR A 92 18.72 6.42 4.62
C TYR A 92 18.44 6.64 6.09
N GLU A 93 17.43 7.44 6.43
CA GLU A 93 16.92 7.56 7.80
C GLU A 93 16.30 6.24 8.28
N GLN A 94 15.55 5.55 7.42
CA GLN A 94 15.07 4.20 7.76
C GLN A 94 16.23 3.24 8.03
N VAL A 95 17.26 3.26 7.19
CA VAL A 95 18.47 2.44 7.40
C VAL A 95 19.21 2.84 8.67
N ARG A 96 19.29 4.14 9.00
CA ARG A 96 19.88 4.63 10.23
C ARG A 96 19.15 4.09 11.46
N ILE A 97 17.83 4.25 11.49
CA ILE A 97 16.97 3.77 12.59
C ILE A 97 17.07 2.24 12.73
N TRP A 98 17.05 1.51 11.61
CA TRP A 98 17.24 0.06 11.61
C TRP A 98 18.59 -0.34 12.24
N ARG A 99 19.65 0.39 11.92
CA ARG A 99 21.00 0.13 12.49
C ARG A 99 21.06 0.47 13.97
N GLU A 100 20.53 1.61 14.37
CA GLU A 100 20.54 2.09 15.75
C GLU A 100 19.67 1.25 16.68
N SER A 101 18.49 0.80 16.20
CA SER A 101 17.59 -0.07 16.98
C SER A 101 18.10 -1.50 17.15
N ASN A 102 19.12 -1.88 16.37
CA ASN A 102 19.60 -3.26 16.28
C ASN A 102 18.52 -4.29 15.91
N ALA A 103 17.46 -3.87 15.21
CA ALA A 103 16.42 -4.76 14.73
C ALA A 103 17.00 -5.78 13.71
N THR A 104 16.50 -7.01 13.73
CA THR A 104 16.95 -8.08 12.84
C THR A 104 16.57 -7.79 11.39
N TYR A 105 15.36 -7.29 11.18
CA TYR A 105 14.79 -7.11 9.84
C TYR A 105 14.56 -5.64 9.51
N CYS A 106 14.78 -5.31 8.22
CA CYS A 106 14.32 -4.08 7.61
C CYS A 106 13.39 -4.42 6.45
N VAL A 107 12.19 -3.84 6.46
CA VAL A 107 11.21 -4.02 5.38
C VAL A 107 11.03 -2.67 4.68
N TRP A 108 11.27 -2.63 3.38
CA TRP A 108 11.07 -1.44 2.56
C TRP A 108 10.09 -1.72 1.44
N GLU A 109 9.12 -0.82 1.26
CA GLU A 109 8.13 -0.87 0.17
C GLU A 109 8.29 0.34 -0.72
N ASN A 110 8.10 0.14 -2.03
CA ASN A 110 8.02 1.27 -2.96
C ASN A 110 7.26 0.93 -4.24
N VAL A 111 7.01 1.95 -5.06
CA VAL A 111 6.39 1.78 -6.37
C VAL A 111 7.27 0.94 -7.30
N TYR A 112 6.65 0.22 -8.24
CA TYR A 112 7.36 -0.63 -9.21
C TYR A 112 8.44 0.15 -10.00
N GLY A 113 8.20 1.44 -10.26
CA GLY A 113 9.15 2.32 -10.95
C GLY A 113 10.49 2.52 -10.24
N ALA A 114 10.60 2.17 -8.95
CA ALA A 114 11.87 2.23 -8.22
C ALA A 114 12.96 1.34 -8.85
N LEU A 115 12.56 0.21 -9.47
CA LEU A 115 13.49 -0.69 -10.16
C LEU A 115 14.13 -0.07 -11.40
N SER A 116 13.49 0.89 -12.06
CA SER A 116 13.98 1.55 -13.26
C SER A 116 14.44 2.99 -13.05
N SER A 117 14.25 3.55 -11.85
CA SER A 117 14.66 4.90 -11.51
C SER A 117 16.17 5.07 -11.71
N ASN A 118 16.58 6.16 -12.38
CA ASN A 118 17.97 6.45 -12.72
C ASN A 118 18.69 5.23 -13.36
N ARG A 119 18.02 4.57 -14.33
CA ARG A 119 18.49 3.34 -14.99
C ARG A 119 18.79 2.19 -14.00
N GLY A 120 18.06 2.10 -12.90
CA GLY A 120 18.23 1.09 -11.87
C GLY A 120 19.26 1.42 -10.78
N ALA A 121 20.00 2.53 -10.92
CA ALA A 121 21.05 2.90 -9.96
C ALA A 121 20.47 3.26 -8.57
N ASP A 122 19.28 3.82 -8.52
CA ASP A 122 18.63 4.16 -7.25
C ASP A 122 18.29 2.88 -6.46
N PHE A 123 17.82 1.84 -7.12
CA PHE A 123 17.55 0.56 -6.45
C PHE A 123 18.84 -0.17 -6.05
N ALA A 124 19.92 -0.06 -6.85
CA ALA A 124 21.25 -0.54 -6.47
C ALA A 124 21.73 0.15 -5.17
N ALA A 125 21.49 1.45 -5.04
CA ALA A 125 21.86 2.20 -3.82
C ALA A 125 21.04 1.74 -2.59
N VAL A 126 19.73 1.45 -2.78
CA VAL A 126 18.87 0.87 -1.73
C VAL A 126 19.44 -0.47 -1.26
N LEU A 127 19.68 -1.40 -2.17
CA LEU A 127 20.24 -2.70 -1.81
C LEU A 127 21.62 -2.57 -1.17
N SER A 128 22.50 -1.74 -1.72
CA SER A 128 23.83 -1.51 -1.16
C SER A 128 23.79 -1.00 0.28
N ALA A 129 22.85 -0.10 0.59
CA ALA A 129 22.68 0.40 1.94
C ALA A 129 22.18 -0.67 2.92
N LEU A 130 21.30 -1.56 2.46
CA LEU A 130 20.73 -2.63 3.27
C LEU A 130 21.76 -3.74 3.54
N VAL A 131 22.49 -4.17 2.51
CA VAL A 131 23.46 -5.28 2.67
C VAL A 131 24.86 -4.83 3.12
N GLY A 132 25.13 -3.51 3.11
CA GLY A 132 26.44 -2.96 3.58
C GLY A 132 27.59 -3.17 2.60
N SER A 133 27.31 -3.53 1.35
CA SER A 133 28.30 -3.75 0.30
C SER A 133 27.79 -3.20 -1.03
N PRO A 134 28.66 -2.73 -1.95
CA PRO A 134 28.23 -2.24 -3.24
C PRO A 134 27.47 -3.30 -4.03
N VAL A 135 26.29 -2.95 -4.52
CA VAL A 135 25.48 -3.77 -5.43
C VAL A 135 25.43 -3.09 -6.79
N VAL A 136 25.74 -3.85 -7.84
CA VAL A 136 25.82 -3.35 -9.22
C VAL A 136 24.51 -3.65 -9.95
N VAL A 137 24.08 -2.70 -10.79
CA VAL A 137 22.90 -2.89 -11.65
C VAL A 137 23.19 -4.02 -12.63
N PRO A 138 22.36 -5.06 -12.74
CA PRO A 138 22.52 -6.11 -13.75
C PRO A 138 22.45 -5.54 -15.17
N GLY A 139 23.17 -6.16 -16.11
CA GLY A 139 23.24 -5.70 -17.50
C GLY A 139 21.87 -5.59 -18.18
N ASP A 140 20.97 -6.50 -17.85
CA ASP A 140 19.59 -6.55 -18.38
C ASP A 140 18.58 -5.79 -17.51
N GLY A 141 19.06 -5.05 -16.49
CA GLY A 141 18.23 -4.38 -15.48
C GLY A 141 17.79 -5.30 -14.35
N TRP A 142 16.94 -4.77 -13.47
CA TRP A 142 16.45 -5.51 -12.29
C TRP A 142 15.30 -6.45 -12.66
N GLU A 143 15.43 -7.71 -12.28
CA GLU A 143 14.33 -8.67 -12.31
C GLU A 143 13.26 -8.31 -11.25
N ARG A 144 12.07 -8.94 -11.39
CA ARG A 144 10.95 -8.72 -10.46
C ARG A 144 11.18 -9.32 -9.07
N ALA A 145 12.14 -10.22 -8.95
CA ALA A 145 12.55 -10.83 -7.69
C ALA A 145 14.05 -11.11 -7.74
N GLY A 146 14.68 -11.13 -6.58
CA GLY A 146 16.11 -11.47 -6.49
C GLY A 146 16.64 -11.32 -5.09
N VAL A 147 17.95 -11.56 -4.96
CA VAL A 147 18.68 -11.57 -3.70
C VAL A 147 19.99 -10.81 -3.85
N ALA A 148 20.34 -10.02 -2.85
CA ALA A 148 21.65 -9.39 -2.71
C ALA A 148 22.21 -9.74 -1.33
N ALA A 149 23.52 -10.01 -1.26
CA ALA A 149 24.21 -10.28 -0.01
C ALA A 149 25.41 -9.35 0.15
N GLY A 150 25.77 -9.05 1.39
CA GLY A 150 26.89 -8.19 1.71
C GLY A 150 27.36 -8.33 3.14
N SER A 151 28.14 -7.37 3.61
CA SER A 151 28.81 -7.45 4.91
C SER A 151 27.87 -7.32 6.12
N THR A 152 26.66 -6.75 5.95
CA THR A 152 25.70 -6.60 7.05
C THR A 152 24.62 -7.67 7.06
N GLY A 153 24.44 -8.42 5.96
CA GLY A 153 23.42 -9.45 5.84
C GLY A 153 22.96 -9.67 4.42
N VAL A 154 21.74 -10.16 4.29
CA VAL A 154 21.10 -10.51 3.01
C VAL A 154 19.84 -9.67 2.85
N ALA A 155 19.55 -9.25 1.63
CA ALA A 155 18.29 -8.63 1.25
C ALA A 155 17.70 -9.38 0.06
N ALA A 156 16.42 -9.73 0.15
CA ALA A 156 15.65 -10.21 -0.99
C ALA A 156 14.60 -9.18 -1.38
N TRP A 157 14.27 -9.15 -2.65
CA TRP A 157 13.15 -8.33 -3.13
C TRP A 157 12.21 -9.14 -4.01
N ARG A 158 10.95 -8.71 -4.01
CA ARG A 158 9.93 -9.24 -4.90
C ARG A 158 8.90 -8.18 -5.24
N VAL A 159 8.50 -8.16 -6.51
CA VAL A 159 7.37 -7.36 -6.96
C VAL A 159 6.09 -8.13 -6.68
N LEU A 160 5.26 -7.60 -5.80
CA LEU A 160 3.94 -8.14 -5.49
C LEU A 160 2.87 -7.31 -6.21
N ASP A 161 1.88 -7.98 -6.78
CA ASP A 161 0.74 -7.33 -7.40
C ASP A 161 -0.53 -7.78 -6.66
N LEU A 162 -1.26 -6.82 -6.11
CA LEU A 162 -2.39 -7.05 -5.21
C LEU A 162 -3.50 -7.91 -5.83
N GLN A 163 -3.65 -7.90 -7.17
CA GLN A 163 -4.60 -8.75 -7.88
C GLN A 163 -4.41 -10.25 -7.60
N TYR A 164 -3.17 -10.70 -7.30
CA TYR A 164 -2.87 -12.10 -7.00
C TYR A 164 -3.13 -12.48 -5.54
N PHE A 165 -3.54 -11.50 -4.72
CA PHE A 165 -3.93 -11.69 -3.33
C PHE A 165 -5.44 -11.68 -3.12
N GLY A 166 -6.22 -11.69 -4.22
CA GLY A 166 -7.67 -11.75 -4.19
C GLY A 166 -8.37 -10.40 -4.18
N TRP A 167 -7.68 -9.31 -4.47
CA TRP A 167 -8.30 -7.98 -4.61
C TRP A 167 -8.34 -7.53 -6.06
N PRO A 168 -9.44 -6.89 -6.52
CA PRO A 168 -9.61 -6.50 -7.92
C PRO A 168 -8.84 -5.23 -8.27
N GLN A 169 -7.60 -5.10 -7.79
CA GLN A 169 -6.74 -3.96 -8.07
C GLN A 169 -5.38 -4.41 -8.61
N ARG A 170 -5.02 -3.90 -9.78
CA ARG A 170 -3.68 -4.05 -10.33
C ARG A 170 -2.73 -3.05 -9.69
N ARG A 171 -2.15 -3.43 -8.53
CA ARG A 171 -1.23 -2.59 -7.75
C ARG A 171 0.10 -3.31 -7.55
N ARG A 172 1.07 -2.98 -8.40
CA ARG A 172 2.41 -3.52 -8.30
C ARG A 172 3.27 -2.68 -7.37
N ARG A 173 3.89 -3.34 -6.41
CA ARG A 173 4.86 -2.73 -5.49
C ARG A 173 6.06 -3.63 -5.34
N VAL A 174 7.25 -3.04 -5.21
CA VAL A 174 8.43 -3.77 -4.80
C VAL A 174 8.50 -3.79 -3.29
N PHE A 175 8.65 -4.98 -2.74
CA PHE A 175 8.96 -5.18 -1.33
C PHE A 175 10.38 -5.72 -1.22
N VAL A 176 11.14 -5.16 -0.29
CA VAL A 176 12.48 -5.62 0.07
C VAL A 176 12.45 -6.01 1.53
N VAL A 177 12.88 -7.21 1.82
CA VAL A 177 13.14 -7.67 3.19
C VAL A 177 14.64 -7.85 3.32
N ALA A 178 15.25 -7.17 4.26
CA ALA A 178 16.66 -7.36 4.61
C ALA A 178 16.76 -7.98 6.00
N ALA A 179 17.65 -8.92 6.16
CA ALA A 179 17.95 -9.58 7.43
C ALA A 179 19.43 -9.47 7.76
N ARG A 180 19.72 -9.24 9.02
CA ARG A 180 21.07 -9.37 9.59
C ARG A 180 21.40 -10.83 9.87
N ALA A 181 22.66 -11.10 10.15
CA ALA A 181 23.10 -12.42 10.63
C ALA A 181 22.24 -12.88 11.83
N GLY A 182 21.76 -14.11 11.76
CA GLY A 182 20.90 -14.70 12.78
C GLY A 182 19.39 -14.58 12.51
N GLY A 183 18.96 -13.80 11.52
CA GLY A 183 17.58 -13.80 11.03
C GLY A 183 17.35 -14.91 9.99
N VAL A 184 16.08 -15.20 9.71
CA VAL A 184 15.70 -16.14 8.64
C VAL A 184 16.05 -15.57 7.27
N ASP A 185 16.22 -16.44 6.28
CA ASP A 185 16.57 -16.01 4.91
C ASP A 185 15.43 -15.18 4.29
N PRO A 186 15.69 -13.91 3.93
CA PRO A 186 14.69 -13.08 3.25
C PRO A 186 14.16 -13.68 1.94
N ALA A 187 14.93 -14.51 1.26
CA ALA A 187 14.50 -15.20 0.05
C ALA A 187 13.37 -16.20 0.35
N GLU A 188 13.42 -16.88 1.47
CA GLU A 188 12.34 -17.76 1.92
C GLU A 188 11.11 -16.94 2.34
N VAL A 189 11.31 -15.80 3.03
CA VAL A 189 10.22 -14.90 3.43
C VAL A 189 9.42 -14.39 2.23
N LEU A 190 10.12 -13.97 1.18
CA LEU A 190 9.49 -13.46 -0.05
C LEU A 190 9.26 -14.53 -1.11
N ASP A 191 9.54 -15.82 -0.80
CA ASP A 191 9.38 -16.93 -1.73
C ASP A 191 10.12 -16.69 -3.07
N VAL A 192 11.37 -16.24 -2.97
CA VAL A 192 12.23 -16.01 -4.13
C VAL A 192 12.90 -17.34 -4.49
N GLY A 193 12.23 -18.11 -5.34
CA GLY A 193 12.78 -19.38 -5.82
C GLY A 193 13.94 -19.18 -6.81
N PRO A 194 14.70 -20.25 -7.12
CA PRO A 194 15.85 -20.20 -8.03
C PRO A 194 15.50 -19.77 -9.46
N THR A 195 14.23 -19.68 -9.82
CA THR A 195 13.73 -19.33 -11.15
C THR A 195 12.86 -18.08 -11.17
N GLY A 196 12.90 -17.24 -10.11
CA GLY A 196 12.08 -16.01 -10.07
C GLY A 196 10.60 -16.34 -10.29
N CYS A 197 9.97 -17.04 -9.36
CA CYS A 197 8.57 -17.47 -9.54
C CYS A 197 7.67 -16.32 -9.93
N GLU A 198 7.19 -16.32 -11.16
CA GLU A 198 6.03 -15.52 -11.51
C GLU A 198 4.85 -16.04 -10.69
N HIS A 199 4.11 -15.12 -10.06
CA HIS A 199 2.78 -15.47 -9.54
C HIS A 199 1.89 -15.76 -10.76
N THR A 200 1.86 -17.01 -11.19
CA THR A 200 1.16 -17.45 -12.41
C THR A 200 -0.30 -17.80 -12.14
N ALA A 201 -0.70 -17.93 -10.89
CA ALA A 201 -2.09 -18.17 -10.56
C ALA A 201 -2.65 -16.99 -9.75
N ALA A 202 -3.66 -16.33 -10.31
CA ALA A 202 -4.52 -15.47 -9.50
C ALA A 202 -5.09 -16.33 -8.37
N ARG A 203 -4.81 -15.96 -7.13
CA ARG A 203 -5.49 -16.56 -5.99
C ARG A 203 -6.97 -16.20 -6.16
N PRO A 204 -7.91 -17.16 -6.08
CA PRO A 204 -9.31 -16.79 -6.12
C PRO A 204 -9.55 -15.70 -5.07
N ALA A 205 -10.26 -14.65 -5.45
CA ALA A 205 -10.67 -13.62 -4.51
C ALA A 205 -11.29 -14.31 -3.29
N PRO A 206 -11.00 -13.84 -2.07
CA PRO A 206 -11.80 -14.30 -0.96
C PRO A 206 -13.25 -14.06 -1.36
N ALA A 207 -14.05 -15.12 -1.32
CA ALA A 207 -15.46 -15.05 -1.63
C ALA A 207 -16.09 -14.03 -0.67
N GLY A 208 -16.25 -12.82 -1.15
CA GLY A 208 -16.90 -11.72 -0.48
C GLY A 208 -17.90 -11.15 -1.43
N ASP A 209 -19.08 -10.86 -0.96
CA ASP A 209 -20.25 -10.41 -1.72
C ASP A 209 -20.06 -9.08 -2.47
N TRP A 210 -18.83 -8.54 -2.48
CA TRP A 210 -18.53 -7.21 -3.01
C TRP A 210 -17.82 -7.18 -4.39
N TRP A 211 -17.44 -8.36 -4.94
CA TRP A 211 -16.82 -8.46 -6.27
C TRP A 211 -17.13 -9.80 -6.94
N ASP A 212 -17.68 -9.72 -8.14
CA ASP A 212 -18.10 -10.88 -8.94
C ASP A 212 -16.98 -11.60 -9.70
N GLY A 213 -15.74 -11.17 -9.54
CA GLY A 213 -14.60 -11.71 -10.27
C GLY A 213 -14.37 -11.09 -11.65
N SER A 214 -15.23 -10.15 -12.09
CA SER A 214 -15.11 -9.49 -13.38
C SER A 214 -14.32 -8.17 -13.27
N GLY A 215 -13.32 -8.02 -14.11
CA GLY A 215 -12.53 -6.79 -14.22
C GLY A 215 -11.51 -6.59 -13.09
N ILE A 216 -10.46 -5.85 -13.39
CA ILE A 216 -9.40 -5.48 -12.47
C ILE A 216 -9.20 -3.97 -12.54
N VAL A 217 -9.32 -3.28 -11.41
CA VAL A 217 -9.11 -1.83 -11.34
C VAL A 217 -7.61 -1.50 -11.38
N PRO A 218 -7.19 -0.46 -12.10
CA PRO A 218 -5.81 0.01 -12.04
C PRO A 218 -5.44 0.49 -10.65
N ALA A 219 -4.15 0.59 -10.38
CA ALA A 219 -3.66 1.09 -9.10
C ALA A 219 -4.22 2.49 -8.81
N LEU A 220 -4.75 2.67 -7.61
CA LEU A 220 -5.12 3.98 -7.11
C LEU A 220 -3.85 4.83 -7.02
N ASP A 221 -3.87 5.99 -7.63
CA ASP A 221 -2.83 6.99 -7.48
C ASP A 221 -3.43 8.32 -7.01
N HIS A 222 -2.65 9.09 -6.29
CA HIS A 222 -3.05 10.39 -5.78
C HIS A 222 -3.46 11.36 -6.91
N SER A 223 -2.80 11.31 -8.06
CA SER A 223 -3.05 12.23 -9.16
C SER A 223 -4.34 11.92 -9.91
N GLY A 224 -4.71 10.65 -10.03
CA GLY A 224 -5.94 10.19 -10.66
C GLY A 224 -7.19 10.48 -9.83
N ILE A 225 -7.05 10.48 -8.50
CA ILE A 225 -8.17 10.68 -7.58
C ILE A 225 -8.43 12.18 -7.32
N VAL A 226 -7.38 12.98 -7.17
CA VAL A 226 -7.50 14.41 -6.75
C VAL A 226 -7.63 15.36 -7.91
N LYS A 227 -7.02 15.10 -9.07
CA LYS A 227 -7.16 15.93 -10.24
C LYS A 227 -8.48 15.64 -10.95
N GLN A 228 -9.31 16.65 -11.13
CA GLN A 228 -10.44 16.66 -12.07
C GLN A 228 -9.90 16.53 -13.52
N GLN A 229 -9.31 15.40 -13.87
CA GLN A 229 -8.89 15.20 -15.24
C GLN A 229 -10.09 14.71 -16.05
N THR A 230 -10.68 15.64 -16.78
CA THR A 230 -11.56 15.48 -17.94
C THR A 230 -10.79 14.80 -19.09
N MET A 231 -10.35 13.57 -18.93
CA MET A 231 -9.75 12.79 -20.01
C MET A 231 -10.66 11.61 -20.36
N PRO A 232 -11.35 11.65 -21.51
CA PRO A 232 -12.31 10.61 -21.93
C PRO A 232 -11.73 9.19 -21.95
N GLU A 233 -10.44 9.04 -22.28
CA GLU A 233 -9.78 7.74 -22.38
C GLU A 233 -9.46 7.11 -21.01
N LYS A 234 -9.16 7.90 -19.98
CA LYS A 234 -8.96 7.39 -18.62
C LYS A 234 -10.27 7.11 -17.89
N GLN A 235 -11.36 7.75 -18.29
CA GLN A 235 -12.70 7.50 -17.74
C GLN A 235 -13.26 6.13 -18.14
N ARG A 236 -12.85 5.55 -19.26
CA ARG A 236 -13.26 4.19 -19.67
C ARG A 236 -12.83 3.07 -18.73
N LEU A 237 -11.79 3.29 -17.93
CA LEU A 237 -11.30 2.31 -16.96
C LEU A 237 -12.20 2.17 -15.71
N TRP A 238 -13.15 3.09 -15.51
CA TRP A 238 -14.08 3.11 -14.39
C TRP A 238 -15.51 2.67 -14.77
N ALA A 239 -15.72 2.38 -16.05
CA ALA A 239 -17.00 1.90 -16.54
C ALA A 239 -17.14 0.38 -16.31
N VAL A 240 -17.49 0.00 -15.09
CA VAL A 240 -18.02 -1.34 -14.84
C VAL A 240 -19.53 -1.29 -15.03
N ARG A 241 -20.11 -2.33 -15.59
CA ARG A 241 -21.54 -2.41 -15.88
C ARG A 241 -22.36 -2.12 -14.62
N ALA A 242 -23.22 -1.12 -14.68
CA ALA A 242 -23.96 -0.59 -13.52
C ALA A 242 -24.82 -1.64 -12.79
N ALA A 243 -25.31 -2.66 -13.49
CA ALA A 243 -26.10 -3.73 -12.88
C ALA A 243 -25.29 -4.56 -11.85
N THR A 244 -24.02 -4.83 -12.12
CA THR A 244 -23.15 -5.60 -11.22
C THR A 244 -22.60 -4.78 -10.05
N TRP A 245 -22.47 -3.47 -10.20
CA TRP A 245 -21.95 -2.61 -9.14
C TRP A 245 -22.91 -2.39 -7.97
N ARG A 246 -24.22 -2.41 -8.21
CA ARG A 246 -25.20 -2.29 -7.14
C ARG A 246 -25.18 -3.48 -6.17
N GLU A 247 -24.88 -4.66 -6.68
CA GLU A 247 -24.80 -5.89 -5.88
C GLU A 247 -23.39 -6.09 -5.25
N VAL A 248 -22.36 -5.54 -5.88
CA VAL A 248 -20.96 -5.87 -5.57
C VAL A 248 -20.29 -4.86 -4.63
N VAL A 249 -20.71 -3.60 -4.68
CA VAL A 249 -20.03 -2.53 -3.92
C VAL A 249 -20.86 -2.02 -2.76
N PHE A 250 -22.17 -2.22 -2.78
CA PHE A 250 -23.06 -1.83 -1.71
C PHE A 250 -23.65 -3.06 -1.01
N ALA A 251 -23.27 -3.29 0.23
CA ALA A 251 -24.11 -4.09 1.11
C ALA A 251 -25.48 -3.37 1.25
N PRO A 252 -26.61 -4.10 1.34
CA PRO A 252 -27.91 -3.49 1.60
C PRO A 252 -27.83 -2.63 2.88
N GLY A 253 -28.01 -1.32 2.74
CA GLY A 253 -27.90 -0.36 3.85
C GLY A 253 -26.79 0.70 3.69
N ASP A 254 -25.96 0.65 2.65
CA ASP A 254 -24.88 1.63 2.40
C ASP A 254 -25.34 2.87 1.58
N GLU A 255 -26.64 3.14 1.52
CA GLU A 255 -27.19 4.29 0.78
C GLU A 255 -26.97 5.59 1.56
N GLU A 256 -25.88 6.29 1.28
CA GLU A 256 -25.74 7.67 1.74
C GLU A 256 -26.66 8.57 0.92
N PRO A 257 -27.35 9.51 1.55
CA PRO A 257 -28.23 10.45 0.85
C PRO A 257 -27.43 11.31 -0.13
N CYS A 258 -28.07 11.73 -1.22
CA CYS A 258 -27.46 12.59 -2.23
C CYS A 258 -26.89 13.87 -1.61
N GLU A 259 -25.60 14.12 -1.77
CA GLU A 259 -24.92 15.28 -1.19
C GLU A 259 -25.52 16.65 -1.60
N ARG A 260 -26.30 16.69 -2.69
CA ARG A 260 -26.92 17.91 -3.21
C ARG A 260 -28.30 18.21 -2.66
N CYS A 261 -29.13 17.20 -2.41
CA CYS A 261 -30.52 17.40 -2.00
C CYS A 261 -30.91 16.61 -0.74
N GLY A 262 -30.03 15.79 -0.21
CA GLY A 262 -30.30 14.98 0.98
C GLY A 262 -31.29 13.81 0.76
N ALA A 263 -31.78 13.61 -0.47
CA ALA A 263 -32.68 12.49 -0.76
C ALA A 263 -31.90 11.17 -0.95
N GLU A 264 -32.55 10.05 -0.63
CA GLU A 264 -32.02 8.72 -0.97
C GLU A 264 -31.77 8.65 -2.49
N TYR A 265 -30.73 7.95 -2.92
CA TYR A 265 -30.26 7.96 -4.32
C TYR A 265 -31.36 7.53 -5.31
N ALA A 266 -32.30 6.68 -4.89
CA ALA A 266 -33.46 6.24 -5.68
C ALA A 266 -34.50 7.35 -5.89
N GLU A 267 -34.55 8.38 -5.05
CA GLU A 267 -35.50 9.49 -5.10
C GLU A 267 -34.89 10.83 -5.49
N CYS A 268 -33.56 10.83 -5.79
CA CYS A 268 -32.82 12.05 -6.11
C CYS A 268 -33.25 12.62 -7.47
N CYS A 269 -33.83 13.84 -7.45
CA CYS A 269 -34.24 14.60 -8.64
C CYS A 269 -33.14 15.54 -9.17
N CYS A 270 -31.94 15.51 -8.64
CA CYS A 270 -30.84 16.36 -9.12
C CYS A 270 -30.44 15.95 -10.54
N PRO A 271 -30.28 16.92 -11.49
CA PRO A 271 -29.84 16.58 -12.82
C PRO A 271 -28.43 15.97 -12.77
N GLY A 272 -28.36 14.67 -13.01
CA GLY A 272 -27.13 13.98 -13.30
C GLY A 272 -26.51 14.45 -14.61
N PRO A 273 -25.28 14.05 -14.93
CA PRO A 273 -24.72 14.28 -16.25
C PRO A 273 -25.64 13.70 -17.31
N THR A 274 -25.74 14.38 -18.45
CA THR A 274 -26.58 13.99 -19.59
C THR A 274 -26.52 12.48 -19.86
N GLN A 275 -27.65 11.80 -19.65
CA GLN A 275 -27.75 10.35 -19.69
C GLN A 275 -28.01 9.92 -21.14
N GLU A 276 -27.09 9.13 -21.71
CA GLU A 276 -27.40 8.30 -22.88
C GLU A 276 -27.96 6.96 -22.37
N PHE A 277 -29.20 6.65 -22.74
CA PHE A 277 -29.85 5.40 -22.38
C PHE A 277 -29.49 4.35 -23.42
N GLU A 278 -28.85 3.26 -23.03
CA GLU A 278 -28.82 2.03 -23.82
C GLU A 278 -30.02 1.15 -23.42
N TYR A 279 -30.81 0.72 -24.39
CA TYR A 279 -31.89 -0.22 -24.14
C TYR A 279 -31.42 -1.65 -24.41
N ARG A 280 -31.71 -2.56 -23.51
CA ARG A 280 -31.42 -3.98 -23.65
C ARG A 280 -32.70 -4.81 -23.45
N THR A 281 -32.82 -5.87 -24.20
CA THR A 281 -33.89 -6.83 -24.00
C THR A 281 -33.49 -7.78 -22.86
N ASN A 282 -34.32 -7.87 -21.81
CA ASN A 282 -34.12 -8.83 -20.73
C ASN A 282 -34.44 -10.28 -21.17
N ALA A 283 -34.29 -11.25 -20.27
CA ALA A 283 -34.55 -12.66 -20.55
C ALA A 283 -36.02 -12.95 -20.92
N ASP A 284 -36.92 -12.08 -20.52
CA ASP A 284 -38.38 -12.18 -20.77
C ASP A 284 -38.82 -11.46 -22.04
N GLY A 285 -37.90 -10.80 -22.76
CA GLY A 285 -38.14 -10.09 -23.99
C GLY A 285 -38.53 -8.63 -23.87
N ASP A 286 -38.53 -8.08 -22.66
CA ASP A 286 -38.86 -6.67 -22.39
C ASP A 286 -37.67 -5.76 -22.60
N LEU A 287 -37.90 -4.55 -23.10
CA LEU A 287 -36.87 -3.51 -23.25
C LEU A 287 -36.66 -2.80 -21.90
N GLU A 288 -35.51 -3.05 -21.28
CA GLU A 288 -35.07 -2.34 -20.09
C GLU A 288 -34.10 -1.22 -20.46
N ALA A 289 -34.32 -0.02 -19.92
CA ALA A 289 -33.39 1.11 -20.05
C ALA A 289 -32.16 0.82 -19.21
N PHE A 290 -31.01 0.67 -19.85
CA PHE A 290 -29.74 0.49 -19.22
C PHE A 290 -29.05 1.84 -19.11
N VAL A 291 -28.87 2.35 -17.89
CA VAL A 291 -28.14 3.58 -17.63
C VAL A 291 -26.77 3.22 -17.07
N PRO A 292 -25.70 3.39 -17.85
CA PRO A 292 -24.37 3.22 -17.31
C PRO A 292 -24.05 4.38 -16.34
N TRP A 293 -24.11 4.13 -15.05
CA TRP A 293 -23.68 5.09 -14.04
C TRP A 293 -22.16 5.10 -13.98
N LEU A 294 -21.58 6.22 -14.37
CA LEU A 294 -20.17 6.49 -14.16
C LEU A 294 -20.01 7.44 -12.98
N ARG A 295 -19.51 6.96 -11.86
CA ARG A 295 -19.18 7.77 -10.70
C ARG A 295 -17.74 7.51 -10.23
N ARG A 296 -17.24 8.38 -9.39
CA ARG A 296 -15.97 8.13 -8.69
C ARG A 296 -16.17 7.07 -7.62
N LEU A 297 -15.09 6.34 -7.31
CA LEU A 297 -15.08 5.48 -6.14
C LEU A 297 -15.24 6.33 -4.89
N THR A 298 -15.96 5.80 -3.92
CA THR A 298 -16.02 6.36 -2.57
C THR A 298 -14.72 6.05 -1.80
N PRO A 299 -14.41 6.78 -0.72
CA PRO A 299 -13.28 6.43 0.14
C PRO A 299 -13.34 4.99 0.67
N ARG A 300 -14.53 4.50 1.04
CA ARG A 300 -14.77 3.11 1.50
C ARG A 300 -14.37 2.09 0.43
N GLU A 301 -14.77 2.30 -0.82
CA GLU A 301 -14.36 1.45 -1.94
C GLU A 301 -12.85 1.47 -2.16
N CYS A 302 -12.22 2.64 -2.01
CA CYS A 302 -10.77 2.75 -2.08
C CYS A 302 -10.08 2.01 -0.93
N GLU A 303 -10.64 2.03 0.27
CA GLU A 303 -10.16 1.25 1.42
C GLU A 303 -10.26 -0.25 1.15
N ARG A 304 -11.39 -0.73 0.65
CA ARG A 304 -11.57 -2.14 0.23
C ARG A 304 -10.53 -2.55 -0.82
N LEU A 305 -10.31 -1.70 -1.84
CA LEU A 305 -9.28 -1.95 -2.86
C LEU A 305 -7.85 -2.00 -2.30
N MET A 306 -7.60 -1.41 -1.14
CA MET A 306 -6.33 -1.50 -0.42
C MET A 306 -6.26 -2.70 0.53
N SER A 307 -7.26 -3.59 0.51
CA SER A 307 -7.44 -4.67 1.49
C SER A 307 -7.58 -4.16 2.94
N TRP A 308 -8.09 -2.94 3.10
CA TRP A 308 -8.39 -2.36 4.39
C TRP A 308 -9.86 -2.60 4.76
N PRO A 309 -10.19 -2.66 6.05
CA PRO A 309 -11.58 -2.67 6.50
C PRO A 309 -12.32 -1.40 6.09
N ASP A 310 -13.63 -1.50 5.98
CA ASP A 310 -14.50 -0.35 5.79
C ASP A 310 -14.25 0.71 6.86
N GLU A 311 -14.40 1.98 6.48
CA GLU A 311 -14.22 3.13 7.36
C GLU A 311 -12.82 3.19 8.01
N TRP A 312 -11.82 2.57 7.38
CA TRP A 312 -10.47 2.53 7.92
C TRP A 312 -9.89 3.92 8.14
N THR A 313 -10.09 4.82 7.18
CA THR A 313 -9.56 6.19 7.22
C THR A 313 -10.60 7.24 7.63
N ARG A 314 -11.83 6.83 8.00
CA ARG A 314 -12.92 7.76 8.28
C ARG A 314 -12.65 8.62 9.51
N PHE A 315 -12.23 8.00 10.60
CA PHE A 315 -12.07 8.69 11.86
C PHE A 315 -10.61 9.00 12.16
N GLY A 316 -10.39 10.19 12.71
CA GLY A 316 -9.11 10.63 13.22
C GLY A 316 -9.22 11.27 14.60
N LEU A 317 -8.17 11.15 15.40
CA LEU A 317 -8.02 11.87 16.67
C LEU A 317 -7.04 13.02 16.52
N LYS A 318 -7.45 14.22 16.89
CA LYS A 318 -6.55 15.37 17.08
C LYS A 318 -5.59 15.11 18.23
N GLU A 319 -4.55 15.92 18.35
CA GLU A 319 -3.59 15.82 19.48
C GLU A 319 -4.24 16.05 20.85
N ASN A 320 -5.29 16.83 20.90
CA ASN A 320 -6.08 17.05 22.12
C ASN A 320 -7.12 15.96 22.39
N GLY A 321 -7.13 14.84 21.64
CA GLY A 321 -8.06 13.73 21.80
C GLY A 321 -9.43 13.94 21.14
N THR A 322 -9.68 15.06 20.46
CA THR A 322 -10.95 15.30 19.77
C THR A 322 -11.10 14.40 18.56
N LEU A 323 -12.17 13.61 18.52
CA LEU A 323 -12.57 12.79 17.37
C LEU A 323 -13.13 13.69 16.27
N PHE A 324 -12.80 13.38 15.00
CA PHE A 324 -13.37 14.05 13.83
C PHE A 324 -13.42 13.11 12.63
N ASP A 325 -14.32 13.42 11.69
CA ASP A 325 -14.36 12.76 10.39
C ASP A 325 -13.26 13.32 9.50
N VAL A 326 -12.42 12.43 8.98
CA VAL A 326 -11.34 12.80 8.04
C VAL A 326 -11.97 13.17 6.70
N PRO A 327 -11.67 14.34 6.12
CA PRO A 327 -12.23 14.75 4.83
C PRO A 327 -11.94 13.73 3.72
N ASP A 328 -12.88 13.49 2.83
CA ASP A 328 -12.77 12.52 1.74
C ASP A 328 -11.53 12.73 0.86
N THR A 329 -11.17 14.00 0.58
CA THR A 329 -9.94 14.32 -0.16
C THR A 329 -8.68 13.81 0.53
N ALA A 330 -8.64 13.84 1.86
CA ALA A 330 -7.55 13.26 2.64
C ALA A 330 -7.62 11.73 2.64
N ARG A 331 -8.82 11.15 2.81
CA ARG A 331 -9.04 9.69 2.75
C ARG A 331 -8.57 9.10 1.43
N PHE A 332 -8.94 9.69 0.29
CA PHE A 332 -8.44 9.29 -1.04
C PHE A 332 -6.93 9.35 -1.13
N ARG A 333 -6.31 10.40 -0.58
CA ARG A 333 -4.85 10.55 -0.56
C ARG A 333 -4.19 9.45 0.28
N LEU A 334 -4.76 9.13 1.43
CA LEU A 334 -4.28 8.07 2.32
C LEU A 334 -4.34 6.70 1.64
N CYS A 335 -5.44 6.40 0.93
CA CYS A 335 -5.54 5.16 0.14
C CYS A 335 -4.53 5.14 -1.02
N GLY A 336 -4.41 6.23 -1.79
CA GLY A 336 -3.49 6.29 -2.93
C GLY A 336 -2.03 6.09 -2.56
N ASN A 337 -1.59 6.72 -1.47
CA ASN A 337 -0.22 6.64 -0.96
C ASN A 337 0.03 5.44 -0.03
N GLY A 338 -1.03 4.77 0.43
CA GLY A 338 -0.92 3.70 1.41
C GLY A 338 -0.36 2.39 0.85
N VAL A 339 -0.08 1.47 1.76
CA VAL A 339 0.36 0.11 1.47
C VAL A 339 -0.82 -0.85 1.55
N ALA A 340 -0.97 -1.73 0.56
CA ALA A 340 -1.99 -2.78 0.57
C ALA A 340 -1.64 -3.86 1.60
N SER A 341 -2.51 -4.02 2.61
CA SER A 341 -2.21 -4.86 3.77
C SER A 341 -2.08 -6.35 3.44
N ALA A 342 -2.81 -6.86 2.43
CA ALA A 342 -2.77 -8.28 2.08
C ALA A 342 -1.39 -8.74 1.60
N CYS A 343 -0.66 -7.91 0.85
CA CYS A 343 0.70 -8.23 0.44
C CYS A 343 1.64 -8.31 1.66
N VAL A 344 1.46 -7.40 2.62
CA VAL A 344 2.25 -7.36 3.85
C VAL A 344 1.93 -8.56 4.73
N GLU A 345 0.66 -8.85 4.95
CA GLU A 345 0.22 -10.00 5.72
C GLU A 345 0.80 -11.30 5.19
N TRP A 346 0.84 -11.46 3.86
CA TRP A 346 1.39 -12.66 3.24
C TRP A 346 2.84 -12.91 3.62
N PHE A 347 3.75 -11.95 3.40
CA PHE A 347 5.16 -12.19 3.74
C PHE A 347 5.41 -12.15 5.25
N ALA A 348 4.62 -11.38 6.02
CA ALA A 348 4.76 -11.33 7.46
C ALA A 348 4.39 -12.66 8.14
N ARG A 349 3.33 -13.34 7.66
CA ARG A 349 2.99 -14.69 8.13
C ARG A 349 4.11 -15.70 7.84
N ARG A 350 4.74 -15.61 6.66
CA ARG A 350 5.89 -16.43 6.30
C ARG A 350 7.07 -16.14 7.22
N LEU A 351 7.39 -14.86 7.44
CA LEU A 351 8.46 -14.48 8.37
C LEU A 351 8.22 -15.05 9.77
N VAL A 352 7.02 -14.91 10.31
CA VAL A 352 6.67 -15.43 11.65
C VAL A 352 6.78 -16.96 11.69
N ALA A 353 6.28 -17.66 10.66
CA ALA A 353 6.35 -19.11 10.59
C ALA A 353 7.82 -19.60 10.59
N LEU A 354 8.67 -19.01 9.74
CA LEU A 354 10.10 -19.36 9.66
C LEU A 354 10.83 -19.06 10.98
N GLU A 355 10.57 -17.93 11.62
CA GLU A 355 11.15 -17.56 12.93
C GLU A 355 10.75 -18.53 14.06
N THR A 356 9.57 -19.13 13.96
CA THR A 356 9.05 -20.07 14.97
C THR A 356 9.31 -21.54 14.62
N GLY A 357 10.05 -21.82 13.53
CA GLY A 357 10.37 -23.18 13.09
C GLY A 357 9.18 -23.89 12.43
N GLY A 358 8.17 -23.14 11.98
CA GLY A 358 7.04 -23.66 11.21
C GLY A 358 7.37 -23.84 9.73
N SER A 359 6.60 -24.69 9.05
CA SER A 359 6.62 -24.81 7.58
C SER A 359 5.78 -23.69 6.94
N VAL A 360 6.20 -23.19 5.78
CA VAL A 360 5.61 -22.06 5.07
C VAL A 360 4.91 -22.53 3.79
#